data_db5e949d2c9f370902bd5d7c42d7070a
#
_entry.id   db5e949d2c9f370902bd5d7c42d7070a
#
_cell.length_a   1.000
_cell.length_b   1.000
_cell.length_c   1.000
_cell.angle_alpha   90.00
_cell.angle_beta   90.00
_cell.angle_gamma   90.00
#
_symmetry.space_group_name_H-M   'P 1'
#
loop_
_entity.id
_entity.type
_entity.pdbx_description
1 polymer ?
#
loop_
_entity_poly.entity_id
_entity_poly.type
_entity_poly.pdbx_seq_one_letter_code
_entity_poly.pdbx_strand_id
1 'polypeptide(L)'
;MTKNLIFILITLVLSSCGTGMGVSRMYLSPIDNKFKATFDNQSHLTEGGSYYNRQMKISDFFEFSKISADSIHLYFDINNKLVLIFKDSLGVRTETYDGKFNKRGFYEVYIRNYKKEIPPFFPIIYLVRDIKRLRIGLTKESELVIDNKWARDGHILLLAGGGAGRYRSYFRPLK
;
A
#
# COMPACT_ATOMS: atom_id res chain seq x y z
N MET A 1 40.13 11.94 -15.50
CA MET A 1 38.85 11.40 -16.04
C MET A 1 38.29 10.24 -15.23
N THR A 2 39.07 9.34 -14.71
CA THR A 2 38.65 8.13 -13.95
C THR A 2 37.87 8.42 -12.65
N LYS A 3 38.26 9.46 -11.88
CA LYS A 3 37.59 9.83 -10.60
C LYS A 3 36.13 10.26 -10.78
N ASN A 4 35.83 11.00 -11.86
CA ASN A 4 34.46 11.46 -12.13
C ASN A 4 33.56 10.31 -12.61
N LEU A 5 34.12 9.35 -13.32
CA LEU A 5 33.39 8.15 -13.76
C LEU A 5 32.97 7.25 -12.57
N ILE A 6 33.87 7.09 -11.58
CA ILE A 6 33.60 6.34 -10.37
C ILE A 6 32.48 7.01 -9.54
N PHE A 7 32.49 8.34 -9.45
CA PHE A 7 31.48 9.08 -8.71
C PHE A 7 30.09 8.97 -9.36
N ILE A 8 30.00 9.00 -10.69
CA ILE A 8 28.75 8.79 -11.45
C ILE A 8 28.25 7.35 -11.28
N LEU A 9 29.15 6.36 -11.28
CA LEU A 9 28.79 4.96 -11.06
C LEU A 9 28.23 4.72 -9.66
N ILE A 10 28.83 5.31 -8.64
CA ILE A 10 28.36 5.22 -7.24
C ILE A 10 26.99 5.88 -7.06
N THR A 11 26.76 7.05 -7.67
CA THR A 11 25.44 7.72 -7.61
C THR A 11 24.34 6.92 -8.31
N LEU A 12 24.64 6.24 -9.41
CA LEU A 12 23.70 5.34 -10.11
C LEU A 12 23.33 4.10 -9.29
N VAL A 13 24.28 3.54 -8.53
CA VAL A 13 24.03 2.38 -7.66
C VAL A 13 23.19 2.78 -6.44
N LEU A 14 23.38 3.97 -5.88
CA LEU A 14 22.65 4.47 -4.72
C LEU A 14 21.19 4.85 -5.04
N SER A 15 20.85 5.10 -6.31
CA SER A 15 19.48 5.43 -6.73
C SER A 15 18.55 4.20 -6.92
N SER A 16 19.05 2.98 -6.72
CA SER A 16 18.24 1.76 -6.75
C SER A 16 17.32 1.64 -5.54
N CYS A 17 16.43 2.59 -5.36
CA CYS A 17 15.36 2.51 -4.37
C CYS A 17 14.43 1.35 -4.72
N GLY A 18 14.42 0.30 -3.90
CA GLY A 18 13.57 -0.86 -4.04
C GLY A 18 12.09 -0.50 -4.17
N THR A 19 11.53 -0.63 -5.38
CA THR A 19 10.11 -0.38 -5.68
C THR A 19 9.20 -1.57 -5.38
N GLY A 20 9.75 -2.65 -4.77
CA GLY A 20 9.02 -3.87 -4.42
C GLY A 20 8.17 -3.75 -3.15
N MET A 21 7.39 -4.78 -2.87
CA MET A 21 6.65 -4.91 -1.60
C MET A 21 7.59 -5.13 -0.41
N GLY A 22 8.88 -5.37 -0.63
CA GLY A 22 9.85 -5.73 0.41
C GLY A 22 9.71 -7.18 0.89
N VAL A 23 8.78 -7.95 0.32
CA VAL A 23 8.72 -9.41 0.45
C VAL A 23 9.53 -10.00 -0.69
N SER A 24 10.35 -11.00 -0.40
CA SER A 24 11.05 -11.73 -1.47
C SER A 24 10.02 -12.33 -2.41
N ARG A 25 10.26 -12.21 -3.72
CA ARG A 25 9.41 -12.82 -4.76
C ARG A 25 9.25 -14.34 -4.59
N MET A 26 10.20 -14.98 -3.93
CA MET A 26 10.16 -16.40 -3.63
C MET A 26 8.97 -16.79 -2.75
N TYR A 27 8.46 -15.86 -1.95
CA TYR A 27 7.32 -16.09 -1.03
C TYR A 27 5.99 -15.56 -1.56
N LEU A 28 5.97 -14.92 -2.73
CA LEU A 28 4.75 -14.37 -3.31
C LEU A 28 4.22 -15.27 -4.43
N SER A 29 2.91 -15.44 -4.45
CA SER A 29 2.15 -15.96 -5.59
C SER A 29 1.58 -14.78 -6.39
N PRO A 30 1.59 -14.82 -7.73
CA PRO A 30 0.95 -13.80 -8.53
C PRO A 30 -0.56 -13.74 -8.24
N ILE A 31 -1.07 -12.53 -8.07
CA ILE A 31 -2.50 -12.26 -8.01
C ILE A 31 -2.97 -11.81 -9.39
N ASP A 32 -4.10 -12.33 -9.86
CA ASP A 32 -4.71 -11.99 -11.14
C ASP A 32 -6.17 -11.58 -10.98
N ASN A 33 -6.82 -11.24 -12.08
CA ASN A 33 -8.20 -10.77 -12.08
C ASN A 33 -9.25 -11.87 -11.82
N LYS A 34 -8.87 -13.14 -11.82
CA LYS A 34 -9.75 -14.27 -11.48
C LYS A 34 -9.74 -14.58 -9.99
N PHE A 35 -8.84 -13.94 -9.26
CA PHE A 35 -8.69 -14.17 -7.84
C PHE A 35 -9.95 -13.75 -7.08
N LYS A 36 -10.42 -14.64 -6.20
CA LYS A 36 -11.46 -14.40 -5.21
C LYS A 36 -11.20 -15.23 -3.97
N ALA A 37 -11.26 -14.63 -2.80
CA ALA A 37 -11.12 -15.34 -1.53
C ALA A 37 -11.69 -14.51 -0.38
N THR A 38 -11.95 -15.19 0.73
CA THR A 38 -12.34 -14.59 2.01
C THR A 38 -11.19 -14.68 2.98
N PHE A 39 -10.94 -13.59 3.70
CA PHE A 39 -9.88 -13.49 4.67
C PHE A 39 -10.41 -13.06 6.02
N ASP A 40 -9.72 -13.47 7.08
CA ASP A 40 -9.87 -12.88 8.39
C ASP A 40 -9.60 -11.38 8.29
N ASN A 41 -10.50 -10.57 8.86
CA ASN A 41 -10.30 -9.11 8.86
C ASN A 41 -9.13 -8.68 9.76
N GLN A 42 -8.67 -9.55 10.66
CA GLN A 42 -7.59 -9.27 11.60
C GLN A 42 -6.28 -9.92 11.15
N SER A 43 -5.19 -9.15 11.11
CA SER A 43 -3.86 -9.67 10.78
C SER A 43 -3.33 -10.55 11.92
N HIS A 44 -2.69 -11.66 11.56
CA HIS A 44 -1.95 -12.47 12.51
C HIS A 44 -0.50 -12.02 12.67
N LEU A 45 0.03 -11.28 11.68
CA LEU A 45 1.38 -10.73 11.71
C LEU A 45 1.39 -9.35 11.04
N THR A 46 2.11 -8.41 11.63
CA THR A 46 2.41 -7.10 11.03
C THR A 46 3.88 -6.80 11.21
N GLU A 47 4.53 -6.39 10.12
CA GLU A 47 5.95 -6.05 10.05
C GLU A 47 6.14 -4.60 9.62
N GLY A 48 7.14 -3.94 10.18
CA GLY A 48 7.60 -2.61 9.75
C GLY A 48 7.31 -1.49 10.75
N GLY A 49 8.39 -0.77 11.09
CA GLY A 49 8.37 0.42 11.91
C GLY A 49 7.70 0.22 13.28
N SER A 50 6.97 1.22 13.72
CA SER A 50 6.20 1.24 14.98
C SER A 50 4.96 0.34 14.98
N TYR A 51 4.67 -0.32 13.87
CA TYR A 51 3.52 -1.23 13.70
C TYR A 51 3.89 -2.71 13.90
N TYR A 52 5.13 -3.01 14.23
CA TYR A 52 5.58 -4.38 14.44
C TYR A 52 4.74 -5.09 15.51
N ASN A 53 4.25 -6.28 15.18
CA ASN A 53 3.34 -7.10 16.00
C ASN A 53 2.00 -6.44 16.40
N ARG A 54 1.62 -5.30 15.82
CA ARG A 54 0.26 -4.78 15.97
C ARG A 54 -0.71 -5.59 15.14
N GLN A 55 -1.85 -5.90 15.73
CA GLN A 55 -2.98 -6.46 14.98
C GLN A 55 -3.65 -5.34 14.19
N MET A 56 -3.62 -5.47 12.87
CA MET A 56 -4.23 -4.52 11.94
C MET A 56 -5.45 -5.15 11.29
N LYS A 57 -6.48 -4.36 11.02
CA LYS A 57 -7.65 -4.84 10.28
C LYS A 57 -7.52 -4.48 8.81
N ILE A 58 -8.03 -5.33 7.90
CA ILE A 58 -8.12 -4.99 6.47
C ILE A 58 -8.88 -3.67 6.30
N SER A 59 -9.96 -3.48 7.05
CA SER A 59 -10.76 -2.24 7.06
C SER A 59 -9.95 -0.98 7.36
N ASP A 60 -8.91 -1.05 8.20
CA ASP A 60 -8.07 0.12 8.55
C ASP A 60 -7.21 0.56 7.38
N PHE A 61 -6.78 -0.38 6.52
CA PHE A 61 -6.01 -0.06 5.32
C PHE A 61 -6.83 0.76 4.32
N PHE A 62 -8.11 0.42 4.19
CA PHE A 62 -9.03 1.07 3.26
C PHE A 62 -9.80 2.25 3.87
N GLU A 63 -9.48 2.61 5.11
CA GLU A 63 -10.07 3.75 5.84
C GLU A 63 -11.59 3.63 6.05
N PHE A 64 -12.09 2.40 6.14
CA PHE A 64 -13.48 2.18 6.54
C PHE A 64 -13.67 2.58 7.99
N SER A 65 -14.57 3.48 8.23
CA SER A 65 -14.92 3.86 9.59
C SER A 65 -15.75 2.77 10.26
N LYS A 66 -15.27 2.28 11.42
CA LYS A 66 -16.02 1.50 12.41
C LYS A 66 -16.72 0.23 11.88
N ILE A 67 -16.01 -0.59 11.10
CA ILE A 67 -16.54 -1.89 10.70
C ILE A 67 -16.20 -2.94 11.75
N SER A 68 -17.22 -3.67 12.20
CA SER A 68 -17.09 -4.82 13.12
C SER A 68 -17.10 -6.18 12.41
N ALA A 69 -16.87 -6.19 11.08
CA ALA A 69 -16.83 -7.44 10.33
C ALA A 69 -15.63 -8.30 10.75
N ASP A 70 -15.86 -9.60 10.97
CA ASP A 70 -14.82 -10.56 11.29
C ASP A 70 -14.04 -11.00 10.04
N SER A 71 -14.69 -10.96 8.88
CA SER A 71 -14.10 -11.38 7.61
C SER A 71 -14.43 -10.42 6.47
N ILE A 72 -13.57 -10.45 5.45
CA ILE A 72 -13.74 -9.66 4.22
C ILE A 72 -13.57 -10.59 3.02
N HIS A 73 -14.56 -10.58 2.12
CA HIS A 73 -14.47 -11.23 0.82
C HIS A 73 -13.88 -10.26 -0.19
N LEU A 74 -12.83 -10.68 -0.89
CA LEU A 74 -12.06 -9.89 -1.83
C LEU A 74 -12.07 -10.55 -3.21
N TYR A 75 -12.40 -9.78 -4.26
CA TYR A 75 -12.30 -10.22 -5.65
C TYR A 75 -12.07 -9.03 -6.58
N PHE A 76 -11.87 -9.32 -7.88
CA PHE A 76 -11.77 -8.30 -8.91
C PHE A 76 -12.99 -8.37 -9.86
N ASP A 77 -13.55 -7.21 -10.18
CA ASP A 77 -14.63 -7.11 -11.16
C ASP A 77 -14.09 -7.22 -12.61
N ILE A 78 -15.01 -7.17 -13.58
CA ILE A 78 -14.69 -7.23 -15.02
C ILE A 78 -13.81 -6.07 -15.50
N ASN A 79 -13.80 -4.96 -14.78
CA ASN A 79 -12.98 -3.77 -15.05
C ASN A 79 -11.64 -3.79 -14.30
N ASN A 80 -11.29 -4.93 -13.67
CA ASN A 80 -10.14 -5.08 -12.83
C ASN A 80 -10.11 -4.15 -11.60
N LYS A 81 -11.26 -3.71 -11.11
CA LYS A 81 -11.38 -2.99 -9.85
C LYS A 81 -11.41 -3.98 -8.69
N LEU A 82 -10.74 -3.63 -7.62
CA LEU A 82 -10.80 -4.39 -6.37
C LEU A 82 -12.15 -4.18 -5.70
N VAL A 83 -12.85 -5.26 -5.41
CA VAL A 83 -14.12 -5.25 -4.69
C VAL A 83 -13.95 -5.94 -3.36
N LEU A 84 -14.39 -5.28 -2.30
CA LEU A 84 -14.42 -5.77 -0.93
C LEU A 84 -15.87 -5.90 -0.48
N ILE A 85 -16.27 -7.10 -0.05
CA ILE A 85 -17.58 -7.36 0.56
C ILE A 85 -17.36 -7.78 2.00
N PHE A 86 -18.10 -7.17 2.89
CA PHE A 86 -18.09 -7.50 4.31
C PHE A 86 -19.49 -7.36 4.90
N LYS A 87 -19.74 -8.12 5.95
CA LYS A 87 -20.99 -8.08 6.69
C LYS A 87 -20.71 -7.54 8.09
N ASP A 88 -21.40 -6.47 8.43
CA ASP A 88 -21.39 -5.92 9.80
C ASP A 88 -22.80 -5.93 10.42
N SER A 89 -22.96 -5.33 11.58
CA SER A 89 -24.25 -5.18 12.27
C SER A 89 -25.31 -4.41 11.49
N LEU A 90 -24.90 -3.63 10.48
CA LEU A 90 -25.76 -2.82 9.63
C LEU A 90 -26.11 -3.52 8.30
N GLY A 91 -25.56 -4.71 8.05
CA GLY A 91 -25.83 -5.50 6.86
C GLY A 91 -24.61 -5.79 6.01
N VAL A 92 -24.86 -6.18 4.75
CA VAL A 92 -23.80 -6.43 3.75
C VAL A 92 -23.42 -5.11 3.08
N ARG A 93 -22.14 -4.82 3.06
CA ARG A 93 -21.58 -3.66 2.36
C ARG A 93 -20.61 -4.08 1.29
N THR A 94 -20.54 -3.30 0.24
CA THR A 94 -19.63 -3.50 -0.88
C THR A 94 -18.89 -2.20 -1.15
N GLU A 95 -17.57 -2.28 -1.19
CA GLU A 95 -16.70 -1.16 -1.52
C GLU A 95 -15.82 -1.52 -2.72
N THR A 96 -15.59 -0.56 -3.59
CA THR A 96 -14.86 -0.78 -4.84
C THR A 96 -13.72 0.24 -4.99
N TYR A 97 -12.56 -0.24 -5.37
CA TYR A 97 -11.35 0.57 -5.52
C TYR A 97 -10.72 0.44 -6.89
N ASP A 98 -10.41 1.57 -7.48
CA ASP A 98 -9.60 1.63 -8.70
C ASP A 98 -8.15 1.33 -8.38
N GLY A 99 -7.54 0.46 -9.20
CA GLY A 99 -6.13 0.10 -9.06
C GLY A 99 -5.60 -0.57 -10.32
N LYS A 100 -4.43 -1.16 -10.21
CA LYS A 100 -3.79 -1.84 -11.35
C LYS A 100 -2.96 -3.02 -10.92
N PHE A 101 -2.98 -4.06 -11.74
CA PHE A 101 -2.04 -5.17 -11.64
C PHE A 101 -0.64 -4.73 -12.04
N ASN A 102 0.33 -5.13 -11.25
CA ASN A 102 1.74 -4.85 -11.52
C ASN A 102 2.40 -6.09 -12.14
N LYS A 103 3.37 -5.90 -13.03
CA LYS A 103 4.19 -6.97 -13.63
C LYS A 103 4.91 -7.86 -12.61
N ARG A 104 4.95 -7.46 -11.34
CA ARG A 104 5.55 -8.20 -10.23
C ARG A 104 4.58 -9.12 -9.49
N GLY A 105 3.32 -9.25 -9.94
CA GLY A 105 2.32 -10.15 -9.37
C GLY A 105 1.57 -9.60 -8.17
N PHE A 106 1.45 -8.29 -8.02
CA PHE A 106 0.59 -7.66 -7.01
C PHE A 106 -0.36 -6.62 -7.62
N TYR A 107 -1.43 -6.32 -6.91
CA TYR A 107 -2.37 -5.25 -7.25
C TYR A 107 -2.05 -3.99 -6.46
N GLU A 108 -2.06 -2.83 -7.10
CA GLU A 108 -1.71 -1.54 -6.48
C GLU A 108 -2.92 -0.60 -6.49
N VAL A 109 -3.30 -0.10 -5.30
CA VAL A 109 -4.39 0.85 -5.07
C VAL A 109 -3.85 2.09 -4.40
N TYR A 110 -4.32 3.27 -4.80
CA TYR A 110 -4.09 4.52 -4.10
C TYR A 110 -5.35 4.91 -3.33
N ILE A 111 -5.29 4.84 -2.01
CA ILE A 111 -6.38 5.30 -1.13
C ILE A 111 -6.39 6.83 -1.09
N ARG A 112 -5.21 7.43 -1.03
CA ARG A 112 -5.00 8.86 -1.17
C ARG A 112 -3.87 9.10 -2.14
N ASN A 113 -4.04 10.05 -3.04
CA ASN A 113 -3.05 10.42 -4.04
C ASN A 113 -3.15 11.92 -4.33
N TYR A 114 -2.87 12.71 -3.30
CA TYR A 114 -2.91 14.15 -3.41
C TYR A 114 -1.50 14.72 -3.43
N LYS A 115 -1.20 15.51 -4.44
CA LYS A 115 0.03 16.29 -4.55
C LYS A 115 -0.35 17.66 -5.09
N LYS A 116 -0.01 18.71 -4.35
CA LYS A 116 -0.14 20.10 -4.80
C LYS A 116 1.21 20.77 -4.68
N GLU A 117 1.68 21.31 -5.79
CA GLU A 117 2.93 22.04 -5.90
C GLU A 117 2.60 23.40 -6.51
N ILE A 118 2.95 24.48 -5.84
CA ILE A 118 2.80 25.82 -6.37
C ILE A 118 4.18 26.24 -6.89
N PRO A 119 4.32 26.51 -8.21
CA PRO A 119 5.57 26.93 -8.78
C PRO A 119 6.10 28.20 -8.09
N PRO A 120 7.41 28.31 -7.90
CA PRO A 120 8.02 29.43 -7.19
C PRO A 120 8.08 30.68 -8.09
N PHE A 121 6.93 31.32 -8.33
CA PHE A 121 6.94 32.73 -8.86
C PHE A 121 7.26 33.74 -7.77
N PHE A 122 7.23 33.32 -6.52
CA PHE A 122 7.66 34.01 -5.33
C PHE A 122 8.58 33.09 -4.53
N PRO A 123 9.40 33.60 -3.60
CA PRO A 123 10.34 32.79 -2.80
C PRO A 123 9.63 31.82 -1.82
N ILE A 124 8.37 31.54 -2.06
CA ILE A 124 7.55 30.64 -1.24
C ILE A 124 7.35 29.33 -2.00
N ILE A 125 8.17 28.35 -1.70
CA ILE A 125 7.94 26.98 -2.13
C ILE A 125 6.83 26.42 -1.25
N TYR A 126 5.69 26.10 -1.88
CA TYR A 126 4.60 25.43 -1.21
C TYR A 126 4.38 24.05 -1.86
N LEU A 127 4.62 23.02 -1.10
CA LEU A 127 4.38 21.63 -1.48
C LEU A 127 3.52 20.97 -0.42
N VAL A 128 2.41 20.36 -0.81
CA VAL A 128 1.64 19.46 0.03
C VAL A 128 1.52 18.12 -0.67
N ARG A 129 1.84 17.06 0.05
CA ARG A 129 1.71 15.69 -0.41
C ARG A 129 0.99 14.86 0.64
N ASP A 130 -0.08 14.18 0.25
CA ASP A 130 -0.76 13.17 1.04
C ASP A 130 -0.99 11.94 0.16
N ILE A 131 -0.14 10.95 0.32
CA ILE A 131 -0.16 9.72 -0.47
C ILE A 131 -0.31 8.54 0.48
N LYS A 132 -1.32 7.71 0.23
CA LYS A 132 -1.45 6.39 0.84
C LYS A 132 -1.67 5.36 -0.25
N ARG A 133 -0.71 4.45 -0.39
CA ARG A 133 -0.69 3.41 -1.41
C ARG A 133 -0.66 2.05 -0.75
N LEU A 134 -1.57 1.18 -1.18
CA LEU A 134 -1.62 -0.22 -0.81
C LEU A 134 -1.12 -1.08 -1.97
N ARG A 135 -0.38 -2.11 -1.65
CA ARG A 135 -0.03 -3.19 -2.55
C ARG A 135 -0.52 -4.48 -1.96
N ILE A 136 -1.32 -5.18 -2.75
CA ILE A 136 -2.05 -6.37 -2.35
C ILE A 136 -1.45 -7.54 -3.11
N GLY A 137 -1.04 -8.56 -2.41
CA GLY A 137 -0.48 -9.79 -2.96
C GLY A 137 -0.87 -11.00 -2.14
N LEU A 138 -0.43 -12.16 -2.58
CA LEU A 138 -0.60 -13.43 -1.87
C LEU A 138 0.75 -14.03 -1.53
N THR A 139 0.84 -14.72 -0.40
CA THR A 139 1.94 -15.64 -0.14
C THR A 139 1.70 -16.96 -0.88
N LYS A 140 2.72 -17.83 -0.91
CA LYS A 140 2.57 -19.21 -1.42
C LYS A 140 1.59 -20.04 -0.59
N GLU A 141 1.42 -19.70 0.67
CA GLU A 141 0.48 -20.28 1.61
C GLU A 141 -0.95 -19.70 1.46
N SER A 142 -1.17 -18.90 0.42
CA SER A 142 -2.45 -18.23 0.13
C SER A 142 -2.87 -17.19 1.17
N GLU A 143 -1.96 -16.69 1.99
CA GLU A 143 -2.25 -15.57 2.88
C GLU A 143 -2.28 -14.26 2.10
N LEU A 144 -3.22 -13.38 2.44
CA LEU A 144 -3.27 -12.04 1.88
C LEU A 144 -2.18 -11.18 2.52
N VAL A 145 -1.40 -10.51 1.68
CA VAL A 145 -0.39 -9.54 2.12
C VAL A 145 -0.82 -8.14 1.68
N ILE A 146 -0.94 -7.22 2.63
CA ILE A 146 -1.18 -5.80 2.35
C ILE A 146 0.03 -5.00 2.80
N ASP A 147 0.77 -4.44 1.83
CA ASP A 147 1.91 -3.55 2.06
C ASP A 147 1.42 -2.10 1.93
N ASN A 148 1.33 -1.40 3.05
CA ASN A 148 0.93 -0.01 3.13
C ASN A 148 2.15 0.90 3.14
N LYS A 149 2.19 1.84 2.21
CA LYS A 149 3.16 2.94 2.20
C LYS A 149 2.42 4.26 2.21
N TRP A 150 2.73 5.11 3.18
CA TRP A 150 2.14 6.43 3.27
C TRP A 150 3.22 7.50 3.42
N ALA A 151 2.92 8.69 2.92
CA ALA A 151 3.71 9.89 3.11
C ALA A 151 2.76 11.08 3.18
N ARG A 152 2.87 11.85 4.24
CA ARG A 152 2.15 13.10 4.43
C ARG A 152 3.15 14.16 4.84
N ASP A 153 3.41 15.08 3.95
CA ASP A 153 4.39 16.14 4.16
C ASP A 153 3.92 17.46 3.55
N GLY A 154 4.35 18.54 4.14
CA GLY A 154 4.14 19.88 3.67
C GLY A 154 5.38 20.73 3.86
N HIS A 155 5.65 21.60 2.90
CA HIS A 155 6.72 22.59 2.94
C HIS A 155 6.14 23.97 2.68
N ILE A 156 6.48 24.92 3.54
CA ILE A 156 6.18 26.34 3.35
C ILE A 156 7.49 27.08 3.59
N LEU A 157 8.03 27.72 2.56
CA LEU A 157 9.37 28.35 2.61
C LEU A 157 10.47 27.34 3.00
N LEU A 158 11.16 27.63 4.09
CA LEU A 158 12.20 26.78 4.68
C LEU A 158 11.66 25.85 5.78
N LEU A 159 10.35 25.94 6.10
CA LEU A 159 9.71 25.11 7.10
C LEU A 159 9.13 23.87 6.45
N ALA A 160 9.60 22.72 6.87
CA ALA A 160 9.14 21.42 6.41
C ALA A 160 8.58 20.64 7.60
N GLY A 161 7.42 20.02 7.41
CA GLY A 161 6.83 19.14 8.39
C GLY A 161 6.16 17.95 7.71
N GLY A 162 6.12 16.82 8.40
CA GLY A 162 5.44 15.65 7.89
C GLY A 162 5.99 14.34 8.43
N GLY A 163 5.46 13.25 7.88
CA GLY A 163 5.90 11.91 8.19
C GLY A 163 5.70 10.97 7.01
N ALA A 164 6.41 9.88 7.03
CA ALA A 164 6.25 8.80 6.09
C ALA A 164 6.44 7.48 6.82
N GLY A 165 5.79 6.45 6.33
CA GLY A 165 5.92 5.13 6.93
C GLY A 165 5.57 4.03 5.95
N ARG A 166 5.97 2.84 6.32
CA ARG A 166 5.65 1.62 5.63
C ARG A 166 5.50 0.50 6.63
N TYR A 167 4.45 -0.27 6.48
CA TYR A 167 4.24 -1.51 7.22
C TYR A 167 3.46 -2.50 6.37
N ARG A 168 3.50 -3.77 6.77
CA ARG A 168 2.96 -4.88 6.03
C ARG A 168 2.24 -5.79 6.98
N SER A 169 1.05 -6.25 6.59
CA SER A 169 0.25 -7.17 7.40
C SER A 169 -0.17 -8.38 6.59
N TYR A 170 -0.29 -9.50 7.28
CA TYR A 170 -0.61 -10.80 6.73
C TYR A 170 -1.93 -11.29 7.33
N PHE A 171 -2.83 -11.78 6.48
CA PHE A 171 -4.18 -12.19 6.83
C PHE A 171 -4.43 -13.62 6.35
N ARG A 172 -4.99 -14.43 7.23
CA ARG A 172 -5.26 -15.84 6.93
C ARG A 172 -6.47 -15.97 6.02
N PRO A 173 -6.42 -16.88 5.03
CA PRO A 173 -7.60 -17.23 4.26
C PRO A 173 -8.59 -18.00 5.13
N LEU A 174 -9.87 -17.69 4.96
CA LEU A 174 -10.97 -18.48 5.52
C LEU A 174 -11.44 -19.48 4.45
N LYS A 175 -11.63 -20.71 4.88
CA LYS A 175 -12.09 -21.81 4.02
C LYS A 175 -13.60 -21.73 3.79
#